data_e848bbbdd3dc30fa7301642c36b3ac66
#
_entry.id   e848bbbdd3dc30fa7301642c36b3ac66
#
_cell.length_a   1.000
_cell.length_b   1.000
_cell.length_c   1.000
_cell.angle_alpha   90.00
_cell.angle_beta   90.00
_cell.angle_gamma   90.00
#
_symmetry.space_group_name_H-M   'P 1'
#
loop_
_entity.id
_entity.type
_entity.pdbx_description
1 polymer ?
#
loop_
_entity_poly.entity_id
_entity_poly.type
_entity_poly.pdbx_seq_one_letter_code
_entity_poly.pdbx_strand_id
1 'polypeptide(L)'
;MTAPRASVLPQGWTRRRLRFDCLSNPVKSKLDIPDDTEVSFVPMDAVGELGGLRLDQTRELADVYNGYTYFADGDVCIAKITPCFENGKGAIAEGLVNGVAFGTTELHVLRPSATLDTRFLFYLTIAHDFRSHGEAEMLGASGQKRVPEEFLKDWTPSLPRMDVQQRIARFLDDKTARIDALIEKKQELLERLEEKRRALITSAVMGKSRLRTQAKNKTQKSGGAWLGAAPSDWKVKRLRFAFESCKNGVWGAEPDDEDSIVCIRAADFDGQSGRLNNGNRTLRTIDKWSFEKVRLNFGDLILEKSGGGDKQLVGRAVLFDGNTPSVCSNFLARCRPRIGFHHRFLNYLMLAIYLGRGTYPHIKQSTGIQNIDTGSYFDMRVAIPEENIQIDISNFLDESVAAIDVIRSCVIRSIEKLNDFRSIVITAAVTGQLPELNG
;
A
#
# COMPACT_ATOMS: atom_id res chain seq x y z
N MET A 1 13.87 -9.25 -35.52
CA MET A 1 14.49 -8.64 -34.33
C MET A 1 15.72 -7.88 -34.78
N THR A 2 15.64 -6.57 -34.92
CA THR A 2 16.77 -5.70 -35.28
C THR A 2 17.68 -5.58 -34.06
N ALA A 3 18.95 -5.94 -34.20
CA ALA A 3 19.96 -5.74 -33.16
C ALA A 3 19.93 -4.28 -32.69
N PRO A 4 20.04 -4.01 -31.39
CA PRO A 4 20.08 -2.65 -30.88
C PRO A 4 21.30 -1.95 -31.53
N ARG A 5 21.06 -0.79 -32.14
CA ARG A 5 22.13 0.06 -32.67
C ARG A 5 23.17 0.25 -31.57
N ALA A 6 24.42 -0.12 -31.81
CA ALA A 6 25.52 0.17 -30.92
C ALA A 6 25.52 1.68 -30.67
N SER A 7 25.03 2.12 -29.51
CA SER A 7 25.07 3.52 -29.11
C SER A 7 26.55 3.93 -29.03
N VAL A 8 26.91 4.98 -29.78
CA VAL A 8 28.25 5.55 -29.71
C VAL A 8 28.48 6.00 -28.27
N LEU A 9 29.49 5.46 -27.62
CA LEU A 9 29.82 5.84 -26.25
C LEU A 9 30.23 7.32 -26.22
N PRO A 10 29.88 8.06 -25.15
CA PRO A 10 30.41 9.40 -24.95
C PRO A 10 31.96 9.38 -24.92
N GLN A 11 32.56 10.49 -25.27
CA GLN A 11 34.02 10.60 -25.26
C GLN A 11 34.58 10.36 -23.85
N GLY A 12 35.60 9.52 -23.74
CA GLY A 12 36.20 9.19 -22.42
C GLY A 12 35.51 8.09 -21.65
N TRP A 13 34.44 7.52 -22.20
CA TRP A 13 33.77 6.35 -21.61
C TRP A 13 34.33 5.05 -22.20
N THR A 14 34.50 4.02 -21.36
CA THR A 14 35.02 2.71 -21.79
C THR A 14 34.09 1.60 -21.27
N ARG A 15 33.84 0.59 -22.13
CA ARG A 15 33.15 -0.63 -21.69
C ARG A 15 34.15 -1.57 -21.03
N ARG A 16 33.86 -1.99 -19.81
CA ARG A 16 34.73 -2.87 -19.05
C ARG A 16 33.92 -3.79 -18.16
N ARG A 17 34.33 -5.06 -18.04
CA ARG A 17 33.69 -5.99 -17.13
C ARG A 17 33.89 -5.52 -15.70
N LEU A 18 32.82 -5.57 -14.90
CA LEU A 18 32.80 -5.02 -13.55
C LEU A 18 33.84 -5.65 -12.62
N ARG A 19 34.20 -6.93 -12.85
CA ARG A 19 35.23 -7.66 -12.08
C ARG A 19 36.61 -6.97 -12.06
N PHE A 20 36.89 -6.09 -12.99
CA PHE A 20 38.17 -5.37 -13.04
C PHE A 20 38.18 -4.09 -12.21
N ASP A 21 37.00 -3.61 -11.80
CA ASP A 21 36.82 -2.36 -11.09
C ASP A 21 36.17 -2.55 -9.71
N CYS A 22 35.69 -3.75 -9.39
CA CYS A 22 35.22 -4.09 -8.06
C CYS A 22 35.43 -5.57 -7.72
N LEU A 23 35.55 -5.85 -6.42
CA LEU A 23 35.58 -7.20 -5.87
C LEU A 23 34.15 -7.61 -5.49
N SER A 24 33.67 -8.74 -6.03
CA SER A 24 32.40 -9.33 -5.63
C SER A 24 32.57 -10.23 -4.41
N ASN A 25 31.65 -10.14 -3.47
CA ASN A 25 31.56 -10.96 -2.25
C ASN A 25 32.90 -11.08 -1.50
N PRO A 26 33.42 -9.97 -0.94
CA PRO A 26 34.70 -9.95 -0.25
C PRO A 26 34.75 -10.97 0.88
N VAL A 27 35.94 -11.62 1.03
CA VAL A 27 36.12 -12.67 2.03
C VAL A 27 36.36 -12.10 3.42
N LYS A 28 35.73 -12.70 4.43
CA LYS A 28 35.85 -12.33 5.84
C LYS A 28 37.10 -12.84 6.54
N SER A 29 37.84 -13.79 5.95
CA SER A 29 39.06 -14.39 6.54
C SER A 29 40.22 -13.43 6.75
N LYS A 30 40.09 -12.17 6.25
CA LYS A 30 41.08 -11.09 6.47
C LYS A 30 40.68 -10.14 7.60
N LEU A 31 39.57 -10.39 8.28
CA LEU A 31 39.18 -9.61 9.47
C LEU A 31 40.14 -9.99 10.62
N ASP A 32 40.82 -8.98 11.12
CA ASP A 32 41.71 -9.09 12.28
C ASP A 32 41.12 -8.25 13.43
N ILE A 33 39.98 -8.73 13.95
CA ILE A 33 39.24 -8.11 15.05
C ILE A 33 38.83 -9.20 16.04
N PRO A 34 38.77 -8.91 17.36
CA PRO A 34 38.37 -9.87 18.39
C PRO A 34 36.95 -10.43 18.18
N ASP A 35 36.73 -11.66 18.60
CA ASP A 35 35.46 -12.38 18.46
C ASP A 35 34.32 -11.73 19.25
N ASP A 36 34.61 -11.01 20.33
CA ASP A 36 33.66 -10.25 21.16
C ASP A 36 33.36 -8.84 20.65
N THR A 37 33.91 -8.47 19.49
CA THR A 37 33.66 -7.15 18.88
C THR A 37 32.21 -7.06 18.42
N GLU A 38 31.51 -6.00 18.82
CA GLU A 38 30.18 -5.67 18.27
C GLU A 38 30.28 -5.26 16.82
N VAL A 39 29.41 -5.78 15.98
CA VAL A 39 29.28 -5.47 14.56
C VAL A 39 27.82 -5.21 14.19
N SER A 40 27.57 -4.43 13.16
CA SER A 40 26.22 -4.21 12.65
C SER A 40 25.62 -5.50 12.10
N PHE A 41 24.34 -5.78 12.44
CA PHE A 41 23.58 -6.90 11.90
C PHE A 41 22.45 -6.42 10.99
N VAL A 42 22.46 -6.86 9.72
CA VAL A 42 21.57 -6.34 8.69
C VAL A 42 20.71 -7.46 8.08
N PRO A 43 19.50 -7.71 8.61
CA PRO A 43 18.54 -8.61 7.97
C PRO A 43 17.97 -8.00 6.68
N MET A 44 17.28 -8.79 5.85
CA MET A 44 16.76 -8.35 4.54
C MET A 44 15.75 -7.19 4.65
N ASP A 45 14.97 -7.13 5.72
CA ASP A 45 14.01 -6.04 5.95
C ASP A 45 14.68 -4.72 6.38
N ALA A 46 15.96 -4.76 6.78
CA ALA A 46 16.78 -3.59 7.06
C ALA A 46 17.42 -2.97 5.81
N VAL A 47 17.38 -3.67 4.66
CA VAL A 47 17.87 -3.15 3.38
C VAL A 47 16.73 -2.43 2.66
N GLY A 48 16.92 -1.14 2.36
CA GLY A 48 15.94 -0.31 1.68
C GLY A 48 15.81 -0.63 0.19
N GLU A 49 14.68 -0.27 -0.39
CA GLU A 49 14.50 -0.22 -1.83
C GLU A 49 15.09 1.08 -2.35
N LEU A 50 15.96 0.99 -3.35
CA LEU A 50 16.66 2.13 -3.94
C LEU A 50 17.58 2.91 -2.96
N GLY A 51 18.07 2.26 -1.91
CA GLY A 51 19.05 2.80 -0.98
C GLY A 51 18.65 2.74 0.50
N GLY A 52 19.64 2.99 1.36
CA GLY A 52 19.49 3.04 2.82
C GLY A 52 19.63 1.69 3.53
N LEU A 53 20.33 1.72 4.67
CA LEU A 53 20.42 0.61 5.62
C LEU A 53 19.86 1.06 6.97
N ARG A 54 19.00 0.23 7.57
CA ARG A 54 18.61 0.40 8.97
C ARG A 54 19.60 -0.34 9.86
N LEU A 55 20.36 0.41 10.66
CA LEU A 55 21.45 -0.09 11.50
C LEU A 55 21.07 -0.12 12.99
N ASP A 56 19.87 -0.60 13.30
CA ASP A 56 19.30 -0.65 14.64
C ASP A 56 19.63 -1.94 15.41
N GLN A 57 20.37 -2.86 14.78
CA GLN A 57 20.75 -4.13 15.39
C GLN A 57 22.26 -4.31 15.38
N THR A 58 22.80 -4.75 16.51
CA THR A 58 24.21 -5.17 16.68
C THR A 58 24.28 -6.60 17.20
N ARG A 59 25.37 -7.29 16.93
CA ARG A 59 25.70 -8.62 17.45
C ARG A 59 27.20 -8.75 17.67
N GLU A 60 27.62 -9.66 18.54
CA GLU A 60 29.03 -10.01 18.65
C GLU A 60 29.49 -10.74 17.37
N LEU A 61 30.74 -10.51 16.97
CA LEU A 61 31.31 -11.11 15.77
C LEU A 61 31.20 -12.63 15.79
N ALA A 62 31.48 -13.26 16.93
CA ALA A 62 31.39 -14.70 17.10
C ALA A 62 30.03 -15.28 16.68
N ASP A 63 28.92 -14.56 16.99
CA ASP A 63 27.56 -15.02 16.71
C ASP A 63 27.20 -14.96 15.23
N VAL A 64 27.82 -14.04 14.47
CA VAL A 64 27.47 -13.78 13.07
C VAL A 64 28.56 -14.15 12.07
N TYR A 65 29.75 -14.49 12.54
CA TYR A 65 30.86 -14.84 11.67
C TYR A 65 30.49 -15.97 10.71
N ASN A 66 29.77 -16.97 11.16
CA ASN A 66 29.33 -18.09 10.34
C ASN A 66 27.85 -17.91 9.92
N GLY A 67 27.53 -18.26 8.68
CA GLY A 67 26.15 -18.28 8.19
C GLY A 67 25.60 -16.95 7.68
N TYR A 68 26.40 -15.87 7.70
CA TYR A 68 25.97 -14.54 7.24
C TYR A 68 26.94 -13.95 6.22
N THR A 69 26.45 -13.01 5.41
CA THR A 69 27.24 -12.28 4.41
C THR A 69 27.97 -11.12 5.07
N TYR A 70 29.30 -11.10 4.92
CA TYR A 70 30.17 -10.03 5.40
C TYR A 70 30.23 -8.85 4.43
N PHE A 71 30.24 -7.62 4.97
CA PHE A 71 30.55 -6.40 4.26
C PHE A 71 31.08 -5.31 5.20
N ALA A 72 31.69 -4.29 4.64
CA ALA A 72 32.33 -3.19 5.38
C ALA A 72 31.88 -1.83 4.87
N ASP A 73 32.20 -0.77 5.59
CA ASP A 73 31.96 0.60 5.12
C ASP A 73 32.55 0.81 3.73
N GLY A 74 31.80 1.44 2.84
CA GLY A 74 32.16 1.66 1.45
C GLY A 74 31.75 0.54 0.48
N ASP A 75 31.26 -0.60 0.96
CA ASP A 75 30.72 -1.66 0.09
C ASP A 75 29.30 -1.31 -0.41
N VAL A 76 28.95 -1.82 -1.59
CA VAL A 76 27.60 -1.76 -2.15
C VAL A 76 26.94 -3.11 -1.98
N CYS A 77 25.88 -3.17 -1.19
CA CYS A 77 25.09 -4.37 -0.95
C CYS A 77 23.88 -4.41 -1.90
N ILE A 78 23.60 -5.56 -2.52
CA ILE A 78 22.50 -5.77 -3.45
C ILE A 78 21.77 -7.05 -3.06
N ALA A 79 20.45 -7.01 -2.88
CA ALA A 79 19.67 -8.23 -2.73
C ALA A 79 19.78 -9.07 -4.01
N LYS A 80 19.92 -10.40 -3.86
CA LYS A 80 20.03 -11.32 -5.01
C LYS A 80 18.78 -12.14 -5.28
N ILE A 81 17.84 -12.19 -4.32
CA ILE A 81 16.65 -13.05 -4.35
C ILE A 81 15.39 -12.29 -4.79
N THR A 82 14.49 -12.98 -5.52
CA THR A 82 13.13 -12.54 -5.84
C THR A 82 12.27 -12.34 -4.56
N PRO A 83 11.43 -11.28 -4.45
CA PRO A 83 11.32 -10.12 -5.36
C PRO A 83 12.25 -8.95 -4.99
N CYS A 84 13.15 -9.15 -4.04
CA CYS A 84 13.99 -8.07 -3.48
C CYS A 84 14.93 -7.46 -4.50
N PHE A 85 15.49 -8.28 -5.40
CA PHE A 85 16.35 -7.78 -6.49
C PHE A 85 15.53 -6.91 -7.45
N GLU A 86 14.41 -7.39 -7.94
CA GLU A 86 13.52 -6.70 -8.89
C GLU A 86 13.03 -5.35 -8.31
N ASN A 87 12.74 -5.33 -7.02
CA ASN A 87 12.32 -4.10 -6.30
C ASN A 87 13.47 -3.12 -6.04
N GLY A 88 14.70 -3.43 -6.46
CA GLY A 88 15.84 -2.54 -6.29
C GLY A 88 16.41 -2.49 -4.87
N LYS A 89 16.14 -3.49 -4.02
CA LYS A 89 16.77 -3.55 -2.70
C LYS A 89 18.28 -3.60 -2.80
N GLY A 90 18.93 -2.61 -2.19
CA GLY A 90 20.38 -2.45 -2.14
C GLY A 90 20.76 -1.13 -1.53
N ALA A 91 21.97 -1.03 -1.01
CA ALA A 91 22.44 0.18 -0.34
C ALA A 91 23.97 0.24 -0.33
N ILE A 92 24.49 1.44 -0.12
CA ILE A 92 25.87 1.63 0.28
C ILE A 92 25.97 1.35 1.78
N ALA A 93 26.96 0.58 2.18
CA ALA A 93 27.28 0.35 3.57
C ALA A 93 28.05 1.54 4.12
N GLU A 94 27.42 2.31 5.02
CA GLU A 94 27.99 3.50 5.65
C GLU A 94 27.54 3.59 7.10
N GLY A 95 28.46 3.98 8.00
CA GLY A 95 28.17 4.16 9.42
C GLY A 95 28.00 2.87 10.21
N LEU A 96 28.66 1.81 9.77
CA LEU A 96 28.63 0.52 10.42
C LEU A 96 29.36 0.56 11.78
N VAL A 97 28.87 -0.18 12.76
CA VAL A 97 29.53 -0.35 14.03
C VAL A 97 30.90 -1.01 13.79
N ASN A 98 31.97 -0.38 14.23
CA ASN A 98 33.34 -0.77 13.97
C ASN A 98 33.69 -0.95 12.47
N GLY A 99 32.93 -0.30 11.57
CA GLY A 99 33.12 -0.38 10.12
C GLY A 99 32.78 -1.70 9.50
N VAL A 100 32.12 -2.62 10.22
CA VAL A 100 31.87 -4.00 9.82
C VAL A 100 30.41 -4.39 10.02
N ALA A 101 29.87 -5.15 9.08
CA ALA A 101 28.55 -5.71 9.20
C ALA A 101 28.48 -7.16 8.70
N PHE A 102 27.48 -7.85 9.24
CA PHE A 102 27.04 -9.15 8.75
C PHE A 102 25.53 -9.09 8.48
N GLY A 103 25.12 -9.63 7.35
CA GLY A 103 23.72 -9.57 6.94
C GLY A 103 23.25 -10.89 6.36
N THR A 104 22.00 -10.89 5.90
CA THR A 104 21.41 -12.06 5.26
C THR A 104 22.28 -12.64 4.15
N THR A 105 22.27 -13.96 4.00
CA THR A 105 22.97 -14.64 2.90
C THR A 105 22.39 -14.34 1.53
N GLU A 106 21.27 -13.66 1.47
CA GLU A 106 20.61 -13.27 0.22
C GLU A 106 21.09 -11.91 -0.31
N LEU A 107 22.27 -11.46 0.11
CA LEU A 107 22.97 -10.29 -0.44
C LEU A 107 24.14 -10.71 -1.34
N HIS A 108 24.38 -9.94 -2.39
CA HIS A 108 25.68 -9.77 -3.01
C HIS A 108 26.32 -8.49 -2.49
N VAL A 109 27.63 -8.53 -2.37
CA VAL A 109 28.45 -7.39 -1.93
C VAL A 109 29.44 -7.02 -3.02
N LEU A 110 29.50 -5.77 -3.39
CA LEU A 110 30.44 -5.20 -4.37
C LEU A 110 31.34 -4.18 -3.65
N ARG A 111 32.63 -4.47 -3.60
CA ARG A 111 33.65 -3.56 -3.06
C ARG A 111 34.35 -2.86 -4.20
N PRO A 112 34.14 -1.55 -4.42
CA PRO A 112 34.77 -0.83 -5.52
C PRO A 112 36.28 -0.71 -5.30
N SER A 113 37.04 -0.70 -6.40
CA SER A 113 38.45 -0.36 -6.40
C SER A 113 38.63 1.16 -6.50
N ALA A 114 39.89 1.62 -6.49
CA ALA A 114 40.22 3.03 -6.66
C ALA A 114 39.80 3.65 -8.02
N THR A 115 39.33 2.81 -8.98
CA THR A 115 38.88 3.26 -10.30
C THR A 115 37.37 3.42 -10.42
N LEU A 116 36.63 3.09 -9.36
CA LEU A 116 35.17 3.10 -9.34
C LEU A 116 34.62 3.79 -8.09
N ASP A 117 33.89 4.88 -8.27
CA ASP A 117 33.23 5.59 -7.18
C ASP A 117 32.09 4.78 -6.59
N THR A 118 32.00 4.65 -5.26
CA THR A 118 31.00 3.84 -4.56
C THR A 118 29.57 4.26 -4.87
N ARG A 119 29.29 5.57 -4.89
CA ARG A 119 27.93 6.09 -5.17
C ARG A 119 27.55 5.89 -6.62
N PHE A 120 28.52 6.09 -7.54
CA PHE A 120 28.30 5.80 -8.95
C PHE A 120 28.03 4.30 -9.16
N LEU A 121 28.77 3.41 -8.50
CA LEU A 121 28.52 1.96 -8.51
C LEU A 121 27.12 1.64 -8.00
N PHE A 122 26.71 2.25 -6.88
CA PHE A 122 25.36 2.07 -6.36
C PHE A 122 24.30 2.45 -7.40
N TYR A 123 24.42 3.63 -8.04
CA TYR A 123 23.49 4.06 -9.08
C TYR A 123 23.50 3.15 -10.31
N LEU A 124 24.65 2.61 -10.68
CA LEU A 124 24.73 1.57 -11.72
C LEU A 124 23.89 0.34 -11.36
N THR A 125 23.92 -0.09 -10.10
CA THR A 125 23.23 -1.32 -9.63
C THR A 125 21.71 -1.15 -9.50
N ILE A 126 21.20 0.07 -9.39
CA ILE A 126 19.77 0.36 -9.38
C ILE A 126 19.23 0.86 -10.72
N ALA A 127 20.11 1.08 -11.71
CA ALA A 127 19.72 1.45 -13.05
C ALA A 127 18.90 0.34 -13.74
N HIS A 128 17.97 0.74 -14.61
CA HIS A 128 17.08 -0.20 -15.31
C HIS A 128 17.84 -1.28 -16.06
N ASP A 129 18.91 -0.91 -16.80
CA ASP A 129 19.69 -1.86 -17.58
C ASP A 129 20.30 -2.98 -16.74
N PHE A 130 20.89 -2.63 -15.58
CA PHE A 130 21.43 -3.63 -14.66
C PHE A 130 20.35 -4.56 -14.12
N ARG A 131 19.22 -3.97 -13.69
CA ARG A 131 18.11 -4.74 -13.08
C ARG A 131 17.46 -5.67 -14.10
N SER A 132 17.15 -5.19 -15.30
CA SER A 132 16.51 -5.99 -16.34
C SER A 132 17.39 -7.13 -16.84
N HIS A 133 18.71 -6.90 -16.99
CA HIS A 133 19.64 -7.98 -17.36
C HIS A 133 19.81 -8.99 -16.22
N GLY A 134 19.95 -8.51 -14.97
CA GLY A 134 20.07 -9.41 -13.81
C GLY A 134 18.83 -10.27 -13.60
N GLU A 135 17.63 -9.72 -13.80
CA GLU A 135 16.36 -10.47 -13.75
C GLU A 135 16.30 -11.57 -14.83
N ALA A 136 16.77 -11.28 -16.04
CA ALA A 136 16.82 -12.26 -17.13
C ALA A 136 17.79 -13.43 -16.84
N GLU A 137 18.85 -13.19 -16.06
CA GLU A 137 19.85 -14.19 -15.67
C GLU A 137 19.52 -14.94 -14.37
N MET A 138 18.39 -14.64 -13.72
CA MET A 138 18.00 -15.26 -12.46
C MET A 138 17.74 -16.76 -12.60
N LEU A 139 18.35 -17.54 -11.72
CA LEU A 139 18.24 -19.00 -11.63
C LEU A 139 17.46 -19.44 -10.40
N GLY A 140 16.69 -20.53 -10.50
CA GLY A 140 15.97 -21.14 -9.40
C GLY A 140 14.49 -21.43 -9.68
N ALA A 141 13.79 -21.98 -8.69
CA ALA A 141 12.37 -22.27 -8.78
C ALA A 141 11.51 -20.98 -8.75
N SER A 142 10.28 -21.07 -9.28
CA SER A 142 9.34 -19.94 -9.28
C SER A 142 9.16 -19.37 -7.87
N GLY A 143 9.30 -18.03 -7.75
CA GLY A 143 9.19 -17.29 -6.49
C GLY A 143 10.44 -17.29 -5.58
N GLN A 144 11.50 -18.03 -5.94
CA GLN A 144 12.77 -18.07 -5.19
C GLN A 144 13.99 -18.08 -6.12
N LYS A 145 13.96 -17.27 -7.18
CA LYS A 145 15.08 -17.11 -8.08
C LYS A 145 16.16 -16.22 -7.47
N ARG A 146 17.40 -16.39 -7.91
CA ARG A 146 18.56 -15.61 -7.47
C ARG A 146 19.42 -15.19 -8.65
N VAL A 147 19.92 -13.97 -8.60
CA VAL A 147 20.93 -13.48 -9.54
C VAL A 147 22.25 -14.20 -9.23
N PRO A 148 22.89 -14.85 -10.21
CA PRO A 148 24.17 -15.50 -9.99
C PRO A 148 25.30 -14.47 -9.86
N GLU A 149 26.36 -14.81 -9.13
CA GLU A 149 27.53 -13.95 -8.96
C GLU A 149 28.27 -13.70 -10.30
N GLU A 150 28.23 -14.67 -11.19
CA GLU A 150 28.82 -14.58 -12.52
C GLU A 150 28.24 -13.41 -13.33
N PHE A 151 26.94 -13.15 -13.19
CA PHE A 151 26.32 -11.96 -13.81
C PHE A 151 27.02 -10.68 -13.34
N LEU A 152 27.25 -10.51 -12.04
CA LEU A 152 27.93 -9.33 -11.51
C LEU A 152 29.34 -9.16 -12.06
N LYS A 153 30.07 -10.27 -12.13
CA LYS A 153 31.47 -10.29 -12.61
C LYS A 153 31.58 -9.97 -14.10
N ASP A 154 30.65 -10.49 -14.90
CA ASP A 154 30.69 -10.40 -16.36
C ASP A 154 29.91 -9.23 -16.93
N TRP A 155 29.09 -8.57 -16.11
CA TRP A 155 28.39 -7.38 -16.55
C TRP A 155 29.38 -6.31 -17.00
N THR A 156 29.08 -5.71 -18.16
CA THR A 156 30.01 -4.82 -18.86
C THR A 156 29.41 -3.41 -19.01
N PRO A 157 29.37 -2.62 -17.91
CA PRO A 157 28.89 -1.25 -17.97
C PRO A 157 29.85 -0.36 -18.78
N SER A 158 29.37 0.80 -19.19
CA SER A 158 30.17 1.88 -19.68
C SER A 158 30.62 2.74 -18.50
N LEU A 159 31.92 2.88 -18.30
CA LEU A 159 32.50 3.61 -17.16
C LEU A 159 33.25 4.85 -17.67
N PRO A 160 32.91 6.05 -17.17
CA PRO A 160 33.69 7.26 -17.42
C PRO A 160 34.88 7.36 -16.46
N ARG A 161 35.70 8.40 -16.63
CA ARG A 161 36.78 8.73 -15.67
C ARG A 161 36.19 9.07 -14.29
N MET A 162 36.98 8.92 -13.22
CA MET A 162 36.59 9.10 -11.83
C MET A 162 35.92 10.47 -11.55
N ASP A 163 36.45 11.56 -12.13
CA ASP A 163 35.90 12.91 -11.98
C ASP A 163 34.46 13.03 -12.53
N VAL A 164 34.16 12.31 -13.61
CA VAL A 164 32.83 12.26 -14.20
C VAL A 164 31.91 11.35 -13.38
N GLN A 165 32.42 10.20 -12.89
CA GLN A 165 31.65 9.32 -11.99
C GLN A 165 31.17 10.10 -10.76
N GLN A 166 32.05 10.82 -10.09
CA GLN A 166 31.75 11.64 -8.90
C GLN A 166 30.78 12.79 -9.22
N ARG A 167 30.86 13.38 -10.41
CA ARG A 167 29.92 14.42 -10.85
C ARG A 167 28.53 13.85 -11.06
N ILE A 168 28.43 12.69 -11.72
CA ILE A 168 27.16 11.98 -11.93
C ILE A 168 26.56 11.56 -10.58
N ALA A 169 27.37 10.99 -9.69
CA ALA A 169 26.91 10.58 -8.35
C ALA A 169 26.33 11.77 -7.58
N ARG A 170 27.04 12.89 -7.50
CA ARG A 170 26.53 14.11 -6.84
C ARG A 170 25.26 14.67 -7.46
N PHE A 171 25.18 14.65 -8.79
CA PHE A 171 23.96 15.05 -9.51
C PHE A 171 22.78 14.16 -9.14
N LEU A 172 22.99 12.84 -9.11
CA LEU A 172 21.95 11.87 -8.78
C LEU A 172 21.55 11.96 -7.30
N ASP A 173 22.50 12.13 -6.39
CA ASP A 173 22.21 12.34 -4.96
C ASP A 173 21.25 13.55 -4.77
N ASP A 174 21.55 14.70 -5.39
CA ASP A 174 20.69 15.88 -5.33
C ASP A 174 19.32 15.65 -5.96
N LYS A 175 19.28 15.01 -7.14
CA LYS A 175 18.03 14.76 -7.87
C LYS A 175 17.13 13.75 -7.17
N THR A 176 17.70 12.63 -6.70
CA THR A 176 16.93 11.60 -6.01
C THR A 176 16.41 12.12 -4.67
N ALA A 177 17.22 12.82 -3.88
CA ALA A 177 16.79 13.43 -2.63
C ALA A 177 15.59 14.39 -2.83
N ARG A 178 15.62 15.21 -3.89
CA ARG A 178 14.47 16.10 -4.21
C ARG A 178 13.22 15.32 -4.62
N ILE A 179 13.38 14.25 -5.39
CA ILE A 179 12.25 13.38 -5.78
C ILE A 179 11.66 12.70 -4.55
N ASP A 180 12.51 12.17 -3.66
CA ASP A 180 12.08 11.49 -2.44
C ASP A 180 11.32 12.43 -1.52
N ALA A 181 11.82 13.65 -1.29
CA ALA A 181 11.14 14.67 -0.51
C ALA A 181 9.77 15.07 -1.12
N LEU A 182 9.63 15.06 -2.46
CA LEU A 182 8.35 15.29 -3.10
C LEU A 182 7.39 14.13 -2.94
N ILE A 183 7.87 12.88 -3.02
CA ILE A 183 7.07 11.67 -2.78
C ILE A 183 6.56 11.65 -1.35
N GLU A 184 7.43 11.91 -0.37
CA GLU A 184 7.06 11.98 1.05
C GLU A 184 5.93 13.00 1.30
N LYS A 185 6.09 14.23 0.79
CA LYS A 185 5.04 15.27 0.91
C LYS A 185 3.73 14.87 0.26
N LYS A 186 3.77 14.10 -0.85
CA LYS A 186 2.57 13.60 -1.50
C LYS A 186 1.92 12.47 -0.71
N GLN A 187 2.70 11.62 -0.05
CA GLN A 187 2.19 10.59 0.87
C GLN A 187 1.50 11.24 2.08
N GLU A 188 2.12 12.24 2.71
CA GLU A 188 1.48 13.05 3.76
C GLU A 188 0.17 13.70 3.27
N LEU A 189 0.14 14.19 2.04
CA LEU A 189 -1.09 14.76 1.47
C LEU A 189 -2.19 13.71 1.33
N LEU A 190 -1.85 12.47 0.92
CA LEU A 190 -2.83 11.37 0.86
C LEU A 190 -3.41 11.05 2.24
N GLU A 191 -2.59 11.02 3.28
CA GLU A 191 -3.04 10.81 4.66
C GLU A 191 -3.99 11.93 5.12
N ARG A 192 -3.64 13.19 4.88
CA ARG A 192 -4.47 14.35 5.22
C ARG A 192 -5.79 14.37 4.44
N LEU A 193 -5.79 13.94 3.18
CA LEU A 193 -7.02 13.82 2.38
C LEU A 193 -7.94 12.75 2.96
N GLU A 194 -7.40 11.64 3.44
CA GLU A 194 -8.16 10.58 4.09
C GLU A 194 -8.74 11.03 5.44
N GLU A 195 -7.96 11.73 6.26
CA GLU A 195 -8.44 12.34 7.50
C GLU A 195 -9.56 13.35 7.22
N LYS A 196 -9.38 14.22 6.23
CA LYS A 196 -10.39 15.20 5.80
C LYS A 196 -11.67 14.51 5.35
N ARG A 197 -11.57 13.43 4.58
CA ARG A 197 -12.70 12.64 4.14
C ARG A 197 -13.49 12.08 5.32
N ARG A 198 -12.82 11.44 6.27
CA ARG A 198 -13.42 10.88 7.50
C ARG A 198 -14.11 11.97 8.33
N ALA A 199 -13.42 13.08 8.56
CA ALA A 199 -13.97 14.21 9.31
C ALA A 199 -15.19 14.81 8.62
N LEU A 200 -15.16 14.95 7.29
CA LEU A 200 -16.27 15.47 6.49
C LEU A 200 -17.51 14.58 6.61
N ILE A 201 -17.37 13.29 6.37
CA ILE A 201 -18.46 12.30 6.48
C ILE A 201 -19.04 12.33 7.90
N THR A 202 -18.19 12.21 8.91
CA THR A 202 -18.61 12.18 10.30
C THR A 202 -19.33 13.47 10.69
N SER A 203 -18.77 14.63 10.34
CA SER A 203 -19.39 15.93 10.70
C SER A 203 -20.73 16.16 10.01
N ALA A 204 -20.88 15.73 8.77
CA ALA A 204 -22.12 15.88 8.02
C ALA A 204 -23.23 14.99 8.57
N VAL A 205 -22.97 13.70 8.81
CA VAL A 205 -23.98 12.78 9.36
C VAL A 205 -24.29 13.04 10.84
N MET A 206 -23.46 13.82 11.53
CA MET A 206 -23.72 14.29 12.90
C MET A 206 -24.40 15.66 12.95
N GLY A 207 -24.72 16.26 11.79
CA GLY A 207 -25.33 17.58 11.71
C GLY A 207 -24.43 18.74 12.15
N LYS A 208 -23.10 18.55 12.11
CA LYS A 208 -22.10 19.58 12.48
C LYS A 208 -21.59 20.35 11.24
N SER A 209 -22.03 20.01 10.02
CA SER A 209 -21.61 20.69 8.81
C SER A 209 -22.30 22.03 8.62
N ARG A 210 -21.65 22.94 7.86
CA ARG A 210 -22.17 24.30 7.52
C ARG A 210 -23.42 24.30 6.63
N LEU A 211 -23.94 23.15 6.22
CA LEU A 211 -25.18 23.01 5.47
C LEU A 211 -26.42 23.54 6.24
N ARG A 212 -26.28 23.79 7.54
CA ARG A 212 -27.34 24.36 8.38
C ARG A 212 -27.24 25.86 8.42
N THR A 213 -27.86 26.53 7.45
CA THR A 213 -27.84 28.01 7.35
C THR A 213 -28.74 28.72 8.33
N GLN A 214 -29.63 28.07 9.10
CA GLN A 214 -30.56 28.78 10.00
C GLN A 214 -31.08 28.03 11.23
N ALA A 215 -30.54 26.87 11.61
CA ALA A 215 -31.07 26.17 12.78
C ALA A 215 -30.42 26.64 14.09
N LYS A 216 -31.23 26.95 15.07
CA LYS A 216 -30.84 27.27 16.45
C LYS A 216 -29.70 26.38 16.92
N ASN A 217 -28.58 26.94 17.40
CA ASN A 217 -27.38 26.27 17.91
C ASN A 217 -27.64 25.35 19.13
N LYS A 218 -28.87 24.84 19.28
CA LYS A 218 -29.23 23.93 20.35
C LYS A 218 -28.86 22.50 19.95
N THR A 219 -28.08 21.84 20.80
CA THR A 219 -27.70 20.45 20.65
C THR A 219 -28.36 19.61 21.76
N GLN A 220 -28.58 18.33 21.48
CA GLN A 220 -29.06 17.33 22.40
C GLN A 220 -28.04 16.17 22.48
N LYS A 221 -28.06 15.45 23.63
CA LYS A 221 -27.25 14.22 23.71
C LYS A 221 -27.82 13.18 22.76
N SER A 222 -26.97 12.69 21.83
CA SER A 222 -27.37 11.68 20.86
C SER A 222 -27.59 10.29 21.43
N GLY A 223 -27.21 10.07 22.68
CA GLY A 223 -27.42 8.81 23.41
C GLY A 223 -26.38 7.72 23.13
N GLY A 224 -25.39 7.96 22.26
CA GLY A 224 -24.27 7.05 22.00
C GLY A 224 -22.93 7.72 22.30
N ALA A 225 -22.00 6.99 22.92
CA ALA A 225 -20.68 7.51 23.30
C ALA A 225 -19.87 8.02 22.09
N TRP A 226 -20.09 7.48 20.89
CA TRP A 226 -19.35 7.81 19.68
C TRP A 226 -19.93 9.02 18.90
N LEU A 227 -21.24 9.33 19.03
CA LEU A 227 -21.93 10.40 18.30
C LEU A 227 -21.81 11.79 18.95
N GLY A 228 -21.51 11.85 20.26
CA GLY A 228 -21.48 13.13 20.99
C GLY A 228 -22.85 13.85 20.94
N ALA A 229 -22.85 15.16 20.66
CA ALA A 229 -24.05 15.97 20.58
C ALA A 229 -24.61 16.02 19.14
N ALA A 230 -25.91 15.85 19.00
CA ALA A 230 -26.65 16.01 17.75
C ALA A 230 -27.52 17.28 17.77
N PRO A 231 -27.95 17.80 16.61
CA PRO A 231 -28.92 18.89 16.56
C PRO A 231 -30.21 18.56 17.30
N SER A 232 -30.81 19.54 18.00
CA SER A 232 -32.02 19.32 18.80
C SER A 232 -33.30 19.04 17.98
N ASP A 233 -33.27 19.38 16.69
CA ASP A 233 -34.32 19.14 15.71
C ASP A 233 -34.25 17.74 15.06
N TRP A 234 -33.14 16.99 15.29
CA TRP A 234 -33.03 15.62 14.79
C TRP A 234 -33.65 14.62 15.75
N LYS A 235 -34.28 13.58 15.22
CA LYS A 235 -34.94 12.56 16.04
C LYS A 235 -33.92 11.49 16.42
N VAL A 236 -33.68 11.31 17.73
CA VAL A 236 -32.84 10.23 18.25
C VAL A 236 -33.64 8.92 18.28
N LYS A 237 -33.20 7.94 17.47
CA LYS A 237 -33.86 6.64 17.33
C LYS A 237 -32.82 5.51 17.44
N ARG A 238 -33.27 4.28 17.71
CA ARG A 238 -32.42 3.10 17.55
C ARG A 238 -32.22 2.83 16.04
N LEU A 239 -31.02 2.45 15.64
CA LEU A 239 -30.65 2.21 14.23
C LEU A 239 -31.59 1.20 13.54
N ARG A 240 -32.09 0.20 14.28
CA ARG A 240 -33.08 -0.77 13.76
C ARG A 240 -34.31 -0.15 13.11
N PHE A 241 -34.75 1.00 13.59
CA PHE A 241 -35.93 1.65 13.03
C PHE A 241 -35.72 2.27 11.66
N ALA A 242 -34.48 2.40 11.22
CA ALA A 242 -34.13 2.83 9.89
C ALA A 242 -34.30 1.75 8.81
N PHE A 243 -34.44 0.49 9.25
CA PHE A 243 -34.53 -0.65 8.33
C PHE A 243 -35.88 -1.34 8.44
N GLU A 244 -36.41 -1.74 7.30
CA GLU A 244 -37.57 -2.63 7.20
C GLU A 244 -37.20 -4.06 7.60
N SER A 245 -36.04 -4.51 7.11
CA SER A 245 -35.54 -5.85 7.38
C SER A 245 -34.01 -5.90 7.33
N CYS A 246 -33.45 -6.79 8.15
CA CYS A 246 -32.05 -7.21 8.02
C CYS A 246 -32.03 -8.74 7.91
N LYS A 247 -31.65 -9.27 6.76
CA LYS A 247 -31.65 -10.71 6.46
C LYS A 247 -30.24 -11.19 6.12
N ASN A 248 -29.88 -12.35 6.64
CA ASN A 248 -28.62 -13.00 6.27
C ASN A 248 -28.61 -13.34 4.78
N GLY A 249 -27.45 -13.19 4.17
CA GLY A 249 -27.24 -13.64 2.80
C GLY A 249 -27.16 -15.16 2.67
N VAL A 250 -26.92 -15.63 1.46
CA VAL A 250 -26.81 -17.05 1.10
C VAL A 250 -25.56 -17.25 0.23
N TRP A 251 -24.91 -18.41 0.38
CA TRP A 251 -23.73 -18.72 -0.42
C TRP A 251 -24.07 -19.49 -1.71
N GLY A 252 -25.05 -20.39 -1.64
CA GLY A 252 -25.47 -21.23 -2.77
C GLY A 252 -24.46 -22.33 -3.15
N ALA A 253 -24.67 -22.93 -4.30
CA ALA A 253 -23.81 -23.95 -4.90
C ALA A 253 -22.78 -23.35 -5.86
N GLU A 254 -21.86 -24.17 -6.37
CA GLU A 254 -20.95 -23.77 -7.44
C GLU A 254 -21.75 -23.31 -8.68
N PRO A 255 -21.24 -22.36 -9.45
CA PRO A 255 -21.95 -21.82 -10.58
C PRO A 255 -22.16 -22.90 -11.66
N ASP A 256 -23.36 -22.94 -12.21
CA ASP A 256 -23.64 -23.61 -13.48
C ASP A 256 -23.93 -22.54 -14.55
N ASP A 257 -23.82 -22.92 -15.82
CA ASP A 257 -23.82 -21.93 -16.91
C ASP A 257 -25.22 -21.31 -17.18
N GLU A 258 -26.31 -21.86 -16.61
CA GLU A 258 -27.68 -21.44 -16.95
C GLU A 258 -28.32 -20.50 -15.91
N ASP A 259 -28.02 -20.67 -14.60
CA ASP A 259 -28.71 -19.95 -13.48
C ASP A 259 -27.78 -19.25 -12.51
N SER A 260 -26.62 -18.79 -12.96
CA SER A 260 -25.65 -18.16 -12.10
C SER A 260 -26.04 -16.71 -11.69
N ILE A 261 -26.04 -16.45 -10.39
CA ILE A 261 -26.39 -15.17 -9.78
C ILE A 261 -25.13 -14.57 -9.13
N VAL A 262 -25.00 -13.25 -9.19
CA VAL A 262 -23.91 -12.53 -8.51
C VAL A 262 -24.05 -12.67 -7.01
N CYS A 263 -23.02 -13.19 -6.35
CA CYS A 263 -22.92 -13.28 -4.89
C CYS A 263 -21.87 -12.32 -4.37
N ILE A 264 -22.30 -11.22 -3.74
CA ILE A 264 -21.42 -10.19 -3.15
C ILE A 264 -20.75 -10.75 -1.89
N ARG A 265 -19.44 -10.59 -1.79
CA ARG A 265 -18.61 -11.00 -0.66
C ARG A 265 -17.99 -9.79 0.07
N ALA A 266 -17.49 -9.98 1.27
CA ALA A 266 -16.74 -8.95 2.01
C ALA A 266 -15.50 -8.45 1.26
N ALA A 267 -14.87 -9.29 0.42
CA ALA A 267 -13.76 -8.91 -0.46
C ALA A 267 -14.16 -7.94 -1.58
N ASP A 268 -15.45 -7.85 -1.90
CA ASP A 268 -15.99 -6.94 -2.91
C ASP A 268 -16.27 -5.54 -2.35
N PHE A 269 -16.05 -5.32 -1.04
CA PHE A 269 -16.21 -4.02 -0.41
C PHE A 269 -14.98 -3.15 -0.63
N ASP A 270 -15.18 -1.92 -1.10
CA ASP A 270 -14.17 -0.90 -0.94
C ASP A 270 -14.18 -0.45 0.53
N GLY A 271 -13.09 -0.75 1.23
CA GLY A 271 -12.99 -0.60 2.68
C GLY A 271 -13.14 0.84 3.18
N GLN A 272 -13.07 1.83 2.32
CA GLN A 272 -13.07 3.25 2.69
C GLN A 272 -14.25 4.04 2.11
N SER A 273 -14.81 3.63 0.98
CA SER A 273 -15.83 4.42 0.29
C SER A 273 -17.26 4.12 0.70
N GLY A 274 -17.51 2.99 1.38
CA GLY A 274 -18.87 2.50 1.61
C GLY A 274 -19.55 2.03 0.32
N ARG A 275 -18.77 1.68 -0.71
CA ARG A 275 -19.24 1.20 -2.02
C ARG A 275 -18.65 -0.17 -2.34
N LEU A 276 -19.19 -0.80 -3.35
CA LEU A 276 -18.58 -1.99 -3.93
C LEU A 276 -17.40 -1.59 -4.83
N ASN A 277 -16.33 -2.39 -4.82
CA ASN A 277 -15.21 -2.21 -5.76
C ASN A 277 -15.63 -2.64 -7.19
N ASN A 278 -14.80 -2.31 -8.18
CA ASN A 278 -15.03 -2.64 -9.58
C ASN A 278 -14.46 -4.02 -9.99
N GLY A 279 -14.10 -4.89 -9.03
CA GLY A 279 -13.53 -6.20 -9.30
C GLY A 279 -14.54 -7.21 -9.86
N ASN A 280 -14.03 -8.36 -10.31
CA ASN A 280 -14.85 -9.47 -10.77
C ASN A 280 -15.70 -10.02 -9.62
N ARG A 281 -16.99 -10.25 -9.89
CA ARG A 281 -17.94 -10.80 -8.93
C ARG A 281 -17.91 -12.33 -8.94
N THR A 282 -18.15 -12.89 -7.76
CA THR A 282 -18.35 -14.34 -7.64
C THR A 282 -19.75 -14.70 -8.14
N LEU A 283 -19.83 -15.71 -8.97
CA LEU A 283 -21.11 -16.29 -9.41
C LEU A 283 -21.44 -17.51 -8.56
N ARG A 284 -22.74 -17.71 -8.27
CA ARG A 284 -23.26 -18.85 -7.52
C ARG A 284 -24.64 -19.25 -8.05
N THR A 285 -24.94 -20.54 -8.00
CA THR A 285 -26.29 -21.05 -8.26
C THR A 285 -27.09 -20.96 -6.96
N ILE A 286 -28.22 -20.25 -7.03
CA ILE A 286 -29.10 -19.99 -5.88
C ILE A 286 -30.51 -20.47 -6.25
N ASP A 287 -31.10 -21.29 -5.41
CA ASP A 287 -32.50 -21.72 -5.63
C ASP A 287 -33.47 -20.51 -5.60
N LYS A 288 -34.53 -20.59 -6.38
CA LYS A 288 -35.48 -19.50 -6.59
C LYS A 288 -36.11 -18.99 -5.27
N TRP A 289 -36.40 -19.87 -4.32
CA TRP A 289 -37.03 -19.49 -3.06
C TRP A 289 -36.05 -18.70 -2.19
N SER A 290 -34.79 -19.16 -2.07
CA SER A 290 -33.72 -18.47 -1.36
C SER A 290 -33.42 -17.13 -2.00
N PHE A 291 -33.35 -17.08 -3.35
CA PHE A 291 -33.12 -15.84 -4.07
C PHE A 291 -34.21 -14.81 -3.77
N GLU A 292 -35.51 -15.13 -3.93
CA GLU A 292 -36.59 -14.18 -3.65
C GLU A 292 -36.57 -13.66 -2.22
N LYS A 293 -36.15 -14.48 -1.26
CA LYS A 293 -36.10 -14.13 0.14
C LYS A 293 -34.99 -13.10 0.44
N VAL A 294 -33.83 -13.19 -0.23
CA VAL A 294 -32.63 -12.41 0.11
C VAL A 294 -32.06 -11.60 -1.05
N ARG A 295 -32.72 -11.55 -2.21
CA ARG A 295 -32.25 -10.74 -3.35
C ARG A 295 -31.99 -9.31 -2.95
N LEU A 296 -30.92 -8.75 -3.50
CA LEU A 296 -30.56 -7.36 -3.33
C LEU A 296 -31.37 -6.50 -4.30
N ASN A 297 -31.86 -5.38 -3.80
CA ASN A 297 -32.52 -4.37 -4.61
C ASN A 297 -31.67 -3.08 -4.54
N PHE A 298 -31.77 -2.26 -5.56
CA PHE A 298 -31.16 -0.91 -5.53
C PHE A 298 -31.53 -0.19 -4.23
N GLY A 299 -30.52 0.35 -3.55
CA GLY A 299 -30.69 1.05 -2.28
C GLY A 299 -30.60 0.16 -1.03
N ASP A 300 -30.52 -1.16 -1.16
CA ASP A 300 -30.22 -2.02 -0.01
C ASP A 300 -28.79 -1.76 0.49
N LEU A 301 -28.55 -1.84 1.79
CA LEU A 301 -27.22 -1.82 2.37
C LEU A 301 -26.80 -3.27 2.69
N ILE A 302 -25.52 -3.55 2.47
CA ILE A 302 -24.93 -4.85 2.77
C ILE A 302 -23.96 -4.69 3.92
N LEU A 303 -24.29 -5.29 5.07
CA LEU A 303 -23.51 -5.25 6.30
C LEU A 303 -22.65 -6.50 6.46
N GLU A 304 -21.35 -6.31 6.69
CA GLU A 304 -20.42 -7.38 7.07
C GLU A 304 -20.69 -7.80 8.52
N LYS A 305 -21.18 -9.03 8.71
CA LYS A 305 -21.48 -9.58 10.04
C LYS A 305 -20.36 -10.41 10.61
N SER A 306 -19.64 -11.11 9.75
CA SER A 306 -18.60 -12.05 10.13
C SER A 306 -17.38 -11.86 9.23
N GLY A 307 -16.20 -11.98 9.79
CA GLY A 307 -14.93 -11.77 9.09
C GLY A 307 -14.00 -10.94 9.96
N GLY A 308 -13.28 -10.02 9.31
CA GLY A 308 -12.36 -9.14 10.03
C GLY A 308 -11.16 -9.86 10.64
N GLY A 309 -10.41 -9.15 11.45
CA GLY A 309 -9.21 -9.59 12.14
C GLY A 309 -8.55 -8.42 12.87
N ASP A 310 -7.35 -8.62 13.38
CA ASP A 310 -6.64 -7.60 14.17
C ASP A 310 -6.39 -6.29 13.39
N LYS A 311 -6.16 -6.40 12.09
CA LYS A 311 -5.89 -5.24 11.21
C LYS A 311 -7.14 -4.57 10.67
N GLN A 312 -8.27 -5.27 10.62
CA GLN A 312 -9.52 -4.78 10.04
C GLN A 312 -10.72 -5.28 10.82
N LEU A 313 -11.42 -4.36 11.47
CA LEU A 313 -12.64 -4.69 12.22
C LEU A 313 -13.76 -5.15 11.28
N VAL A 314 -14.61 -6.06 11.76
CA VAL A 314 -15.86 -6.42 11.12
C VAL A 314 -16.89 -5.30 11.27
N GLY A 315 -17.91 -5.26 10.40
CA GLY A 315 -19.02 -4.29 10.49
C GLY A 315 -18.97 -3.19 9.46
N ARG A 316 -18.22 -3.38 8.39
CA ARG A 316 -18.30 -2.51 7.20
C ARG A 316 -19.70 -2.64 6.59
N ALA A 317 -20.22 -1.53 6.07
CA ALA A 317 -21.45 -1.53 5.31
C ALA A 317 -21.21 -0.84 3.96
N VAL A 318 -21.86 -1.35 2.92
CA VAL A 318 -21.80 -0.77 1.57
C VAL A 318 -23.19 -0.64 0.98
N LEU A 319 -23.38 0.34 0.13
CA LEU A 319 -24.60 0.51 -0.65
C LEU A 319 -24.59 -0.41 -1.86
N PHE A 320 -25.70 -1.10 -2.08
CA PHE A 320 -25.94 -1.80 -3.32
C PHE A 320 -26.68 -0.87 -4.30
N ASP A 321 -25.99 -0.49 -5.37
CA ASP A 321 -26.48 0.41 -6.43
C ASP A 321 -26.53 -0.30 -7.80
N GLY A 322 -26.38 -1.64 -7.83
CA GLY A 322 -26.43 -2.45 -9.04
C GLY A 322 -27.83 -2.82 -9.46
N ASN A 323 -27.99 -3.15 -10.75
CA ASN A 323 -29.23 -3.63 -11.35
C ASN A 323 -29.19 -5.13 -11.71
N THR A 324 -28.03 -5.77 -11.58
CA THR A 324 -27.87 -7.21 -11.86
C THR A 324 -28.50 -8.05 -10.74
N PRO A 325 -29.21 -9.13 -11.04
CA PRO A 325 -29.69 -10.05 -10.03
C PRO A 325 -28.56 -10.51 -9.10
N SER A 326 -28.70 -10.18 -7.83
CA SER A 326 -27.61 -10.37 -6.87
C SER A 326 -28.12 -10.77 -5.49
N VAL A 327 -27.28 -11.51 -4.77
CA VAL A 327 -27.40 -11.80 -3.34
C VAL A 327 -26.12 -11.41 -2.63
N CYS A 328 -26.11 -11.43 -1.30
CA CYS A 328 -24.86 -11.36 -0.55
C CYS A 328 -24.57 -12.70 0.15
N SER A 329 -23.28 -12.96 0.42
CA SER A 329 -22.85 -14.20 1.06
C SER A 329 -23.39 -14.34 2.49
N ASN A 330 -23.35 -15.53 3.04
CA ASN A 330 -23.79 -15.85 4.39
C ASN A 330 -23.01 -15.11 5.53
N PHE A 331 -21.83 -14.58 5.23
CA PHE A 331 -21.06 -13.71 6.15
C PHE A 331 -21.57 -12.27 6.19
N LEU A 332 -22.48 -11.94 5.28
CA LEU A 332 -23.07 -10.62 5.13
C LEU A 332 -24.57 -10.64 5.45
N ALA A 333 -25.15 -9.46 5.64
CA ALA A 333 -26.59 -9.28 5.77
C ALA A 333 -27.08 -8.16 4.85
N ARG A 334 -28.18 -8.40 4.15
CA ARG A 334 -28.93 -7.36 3.45
C ARG A 334 -29.76 -6.58 4.45
N CYS A 335 -29.56 -5.29 4.52
CA CYS A 335 -30.31 -4.36 5.35
C CYS A 335 -31.14 -3.43 4.43
N ARG A 336 -32.45 -3.62 4.37
CA ARG A 336 -33.36 -2.84 3.52
C ARG A 336 -33.81 -1.57 4.25
N PRO A 337 -33.53 -0.37 3.71
CA PRO A 337 -34.03 0.87 4.29
C PRO A 337 -35.55 0.92 4.34
N ARG A 338 -36.09 1.51 5.39
CA ARG A 338 -37.52 1.78 5.53
C ARG A 338 -37.87 3.09 4.81
N ILE A 339 -39.09 3.21 4.33
CA ILE A 339 -39.63 4.47 3.77
C ILE A 339 -39.41 5.63 4.74
N GLY A 340 -38.96 6.78 4.23
CA GLY A 340 -38.57 7.97 5.02
C GLY A 340 -37.12 7.94 5.52
N PHE A 341 -36.34 6.92 5.12
CA PHE A 341 -34.90 6.84 5.38
C PHE A 341 -34.14 6.71 4.07
N HIS A 342 -33.39 7.75 3.73
CA HIS A 342 -32.66 7.78 2.46
C HIS A 342 -31.44 6.85 2.48
N HIS A 343 -31.36 5.92 1.53
CA HIS A 343 -30.33 4.85 1.50
C HIS A 343 -28.89 5.38 1.48
N ARG A 344 -28.60 6.46 0.73
CA ARG A 344 -27.26 7.06 0.70
C ARG A 344 -26.88 7.69 2.05
N PHE A 345 -27.83 8.34 2.73
CA PHE A 345 -27.60 8.87 4.07
C PHE A 345 -27.29 7.75 5.08
N LEU A 346 -28.07 6.68 5.05
CA LEU A 346 -27.82 5.50 5.92
C LEU A 346 -26.46 4.88 5.61
N ASN A 347 -26.06 4.81 4.35
CA ASN A 347 -24.74 4.33 3.98
C ASN A 347 -23.62 5.18 4.60
N TYR A 348 -23.69 6.50 4.47
CA TYR A 348 -22.73 7.42 5.10
C TYR A 348 -22.77 7.36 6.63
N LEU A 349 -23.96 7.20 7.22
CA LEU A 349 -24.08 7.03 8.66
C LEU A 349 -23.38 5.75 9.15
N MET A 350 -23.65 4.61 8.50
CA MET A 350 -22.99 3.34 8.85
C MET A 350 -21.48 3.38 8.59
N LEU A 351 -21.06 4.05 7.52
CA LEU A 351 -19.64 4.28 7.25
C LEU A 351 -19.00 5.14 8.35
N ALA A 352 -19.65 6.21 8.80
CA ALA A 352 -19.15 7.05 9.90
C ALA A 352 -19.06 6.25 11.22
N ILE A 353 -20.06 5.39 11.52
CA ILE A 353 -20.03 4.48 12.67
C ILE A 353 -18.79 3.58 12.58
N TYR A 354 -18.54 2.96 11.44
CA TYR A 354 -17.40 2.07 11.23
C TYR A 354 -16.07 2.82 11.37
N LEU A 355 -15.88 3.94 10.67
CA LEU A 355 -14.67 4.77 10.70
C LEU A 355 -14.38 5.33 12.10
N GLY A 356 -15.43 5.67 12.88
CA GLY A 356 -15.35 6.10 14.27
C GLY A 356 -15.21 4.96 15.27
N ARG A 357 -14.98 3.71 14.81
CA ARG A 357 -14.90 2.50 15.64
C ARG A 357 -16.17 2.25 16.49
N GLY A 358 -17.31 2.82 16.10
CA GLY A 358 -18.58 2.62 16.78
C GLY A 358 -19.11 1.18 16.70
N THR A 359 -18.58 0.36 15.79
CA THR A 359 -18.85 -1.08 15.72
C THR A 359 -18.16 -1.87 16.82
N TYR A 360 -17.02 -1.40 17.34
CA TYR A 360 -16.16 -2.13 18.28
C TYR A 360 -16.88 -2.68 19.52
N PRO A 361 -17.75 -1.91 20.23
CA PRO A 361 -18.48 -2.44 21.40
C PRO A 361 -19.45 -3.58 21.08
N HIS A 362 -19.75 -3.80 19.80
CA HIS A 362 -20.70 -4.80 19.33
C HIS A 362 -20.02 -6.00 18.68
N ILE A 363 -18.68 -6.07 18.74
CA ILE A 363 -17.89 -7.19 18.18
C ILE A 363 -17.76 -8.28 19.25
N LYS A 364 -18.08 -9.51 18.86
CA LYS A 364 -17.77 -10.74 19.60
C LYS A 364 -16.68 -11.48 18.81
N GLN A 365 -15.58 -11.79 19.47
CA GLN A 365 -14.48 -12.54 18.86
C GLN A 365 -14.41 -13.94 19.48
N SER A 366 -14.41 -14.96 18.62
CA SER A 366 -14.13 -16.34 18.99
C SER A 366 -13.13 -16.90 17.98
N THR A 367 -12.03 -17.50 18.45
CA THR A 367 -11.04 -18.25 17.62
C THR A 367 -10.70 -17.58 16.28
N GLY A 368 -10.24 -16.31 16.30
CA GLY A 368 -9.71 -15.62 15.11
C GLY A 368 -10.74 -14.97 14.18
N ILE A 369 -12.02 -15.26 14.32
CA ILE A 369 -13.09 -14.64 13.52
C ILE A 369 -13.89 -13.67 14.39
N GLN A 370 -14.05 -12.44 13.90
CA GLN A 370 -14.90 -11.44 14.51
C GLN A 370 -16.33 -11.56 13.98
N ASN A 371 -17.31 -11.38 14.88
CA ASN A 371 -18.74 -11.37 14.55
C ASN A 371 -19.39 -10.13 15.14
N ILE A 372 -20.26 -9.46 14.40
CA ILE A 372 -21.12 -8.40 14.93
C ILE A 372 -22.30 -9.01 15.66
N ASP A 373 -22.51 -8.63 16.93
CA ASP A 373 -23.78 -8.79 17.60
C ASP A 373 -24.79 -7.82 16.97
N THR A 374 -25.52 -8.32 15.98
CA THR A 374 -26.46 -7.51 15.20
C THR A 374 -27.58 -6.94 16.07
N GLY A 375 -27.99 -7.64 17.12
CA GLY A 375 -28.99 -7.16 18.08
C GLY A 375 -28.53 -5.90 18.79
N SER A 376 -27.37 -5.97 19.42
CA SER A 376 -26.74 -4.84 20.11
C SER A 376 -26.36 -3.71 19.15
N TYR A 377 -25.83 -4.03 17.96
CA TYR A 377 -25.47 -3.04 16.95
C TYR A 377 -26.69 -2.23 16.46
N PHE A 378 -27.78 -2.89 16.12
CA PHE A 378 -29.00 -2.21 15.67
C PHE A 378 -29.78 -1.53 16.81
N ASP A 379 -29.48 -1.80 18.08
CA ASP A 379 -29.98 -1.07 19.22
C ASP A 379 -29.24 0.24 19.51
N MET A 380 -28.12 0.47 18.82
CA MET A 380 -27.39 1.72 18.90
C MET A 380 -28.31 2.91 18.60
N ARG A 381 -28.22 3.95 19.42
CA ARG A 381 -28.95 5.21 19.17
C ARG A 381 -28.22 6.07 18.17
N VAL A 382 -28.96 6.59 17.20
CA VAL A 382 -28.51 7.48 16.15
C VAL A 382 -29.45 8.66 15.99
N ALA A 383 -28.92 9.81 15.66
CA ALA A 383 -29.72 11.01 15.36
C ALA A 383 -30.01 11.05 13.86
N ILE A 384 -31.28 11.11 13.51
CA ILE A 384 -31.76 11.07 12.13
C ILE A 384 -32.55 12.36 11.83
N PRO A 385 -32.17 13.13 10.80
CA PRO A 385 -32.93 14.29 10.33
C PRO A 385 -34.15 13.86 9.51
N GLU A 386 -34.97 14.84 9.11
CA GLU A 386 -36.02 14.64 8.12
C GLU A 386 -35.45 14.23 6.75
N GLU A 387 -36.23 13.54 5.94
CA GLU A 387 -35.77 12.89 4.70
C GLU A 387 -35.16 13.87 3.68
N ASN A 388 -35.71 15.07 3.55
CA ASN A 388 -35.15 16.13 2.69
C ASN A 388 -33.72 16.50 3.13
N ILE A 389 -33.46 16.62 4.43
CA ILE A 389 -32.14 16.93 4.97
C ILE A 389 -31.18 15.73 4.78
N GLN A 390 -31.69 14.49 4.88
CA GLN A 390 -30.90 13.29 4.55
C GLN A 390 -30.42 13.32 3.10
N ILE A 391 -31.30 13.71 2.17
CA ILE A 391 -30.96 13.85 0.74
C ILE A 391 -29.92 14.94 0.53
N ASP A 392 -30.11 16.12 1.14
CA ASP A 392 -29.16 17.25 1.02
C ASP A 392 -27.76 16.88 1.54
N ILE A 393 -27.69 16.22 2.70
CA ILE A 393 -26.43 15.70 3.25
C ILE A 393 -25.79 14.69 2.30
N SER A 394 -26.59 13.79 1.74
CA SER A 394 -26.08 12.77 0.80
C SER A 394 -25.50 13.41 -0.47
N ASN A 395 -26.21 14.36 -1.07
CA ASN A 395 -25.74 15.06 -2.26
C ASN A 395 -24.43 15.83 -1.98
N PHE A 396 -24.38 16.56 -0.88
CA PHE A 396 -23.17 17.26 -0.46
C PHE A 396 -21.99 16.31 -0.24
N LEU A 397 -22.22 15.16 0.40
CA LEU A 397 -21.16 14.16 0.64
C LEU A 397 -20.74 13.50 -0.66
N ASP A 398 -21.66 13.14 -1.55
CA ASP A 398 -21.33 12.57 -2.85
C ASP A 398 -20.41 13.49 -3.66
N GLU A 399 -20.74 14.79 -3.76
CA GLU A 399 -19.91 15.77 -4.46
C GLU A 399 -18.54 15.98 -3.78
N SER A 400 -18.54 16.15 -2.46
CA SER A 400 -17.31 16.43 -1.71
C SER A 400 -16.36 15.24 -1.66
N VAL A 401 -16.89 14.04 -1.50
CA VAL A 401 -16.10 12.79 -1.50
C VAL A 401 -15.56 12.53 -2.90
N ALA A 402 -16.36 12.69 -3.94
CA ALA A 402 -15.89 12.56 -5.33
C ALA A 402 -14.74 13.53 -5.65
N ALA A 403 -14.83 14.78 -5.19
CA ALA A 403 -13.75 15.75 -5.38
C ALA A 403 -12.46 15.32 -4.68
N ILE A 404 -12.56 14.79 -3.45
CA ILE A 404 -11.40 14.24 -2.73
C ILE A 404 -10.81 13.04 -3.48
N ASP A 405 -11.63 12.11 -3.99
CA ASP A 405 -11.19 10.92 -4.72
C ASP A 405 -10.47 11.28 -6.03
N VAL A 406 -10.92 12.32 -6.74
CA VAL A 406 -10.22 12.86 -7.92
C VAL A 406 -8.83 13.38 -7.53
N ILE A 407 -8.72 14.17 -6.46
CA ILE A 407 -7.43 14.69 -5.98
C ILE A 407 -6.50 13.52 -5.59
N ARG A 408 -7.01 12.54 -4.82
CA ARG A 408 -6.23 11.34 -4.43
C ARG A 408 -5.67 10.61 -5.66
N SER A 409 -6.50 10.37 -6.64
CA SER A 409 -6.09 9.69 -7.89
C SER A 409 -5.02 10.47 -8.65
N CYS A 410 -5.11 11.81 -8.67
CA CYS A 410 -4.07 12.66 -9.26
C CYS A 410 -2.75 12.60 -8.48
N VAL A 411 -2.81 12.58 -7.14
CA VAL A 411 -1.62 12.48 -6.28
C VAL A 411 -0.93 11.13 -6.46
N ILE A 412 -1.67 10.02 -6.47
CA ILE A 412 -1.15 8.66 -6.69
C ILE A 412 -0.43 8.58 -8.04
N ARG A 413 -1.09 9.00 -9.13
CA ARG A 413 -0.46 9.03 -10.46
C ARG A 413 0.78 9.92 -10.51
N SER A 414 0.81 10.99 -9.72
CA SER A 414 1.98 11.85 -9.63
C SER A 414 3.16 11.19 -8.92
N ILE A 415 2.91 10.36 -7.90
CA ILE A 415 3.94 9.54 -7.23
C ILE A 415 4.50 8.51 -8.21
N GLU A 416 3.64 7.80 -8.94
CA GLU A 416 4.05 6.84 -9.99
C GLU A 416 4.98 7.50 -11.01
N LYS A 417 4.59 8.65 -11.55
CA LYS A 417 5.43 9.41 -12.50
C LYS A 417 6.76 9.90 -11.90
N LEU A 418 6.81 10.23 -10.61
CA LEU A 418 8.07 10.59 -9.95
C LEU A 418 9.01 9.39 -9.83
N ASN A 419 8.48 8.21 -9.55
CA ASN A 419 9.26 6.97 -9.52
C ASN A 419 9.79 6.61 -10.92
N ASP A 420 8.96 6.72 -11.96
CA ASP A 420 9.38 6.52 -13.34
C ASP A 420 10.47 7.51 -13.73
N PHE A 421 10.28 8.79 -13.41
CA PHE A 421 11.26 9.83 -13.69
C PHE A 421 12.58 9.59 -12.97
N ARG A 422 12.56 9.14 -11.70
CA ARG A 422 13.74 8.73 -10.95
C ARG A 422 14.52 7.64 -11.71
N SER A 423 13.86 6.58 -12.12
CA SER A 423 14.46 5.45 -12.84
C SER A 423 15.09 5.90 -14.17
N ILE A 424 14.38 6.75 -14.92
CA ILE A 424 14.86 7.29 -16.20
C ILE A 424 16.11 8.15 -16.01
N VAL A 425 16.09 9.08 -15.04
CA VAL A 425 17.21 9.99 -14.77
C VAL A 425 18.44 9.22 -14.32
N ILE A 426 18.29 8.24 -13.42
CA ILE A 426 19.37 7.38 -12.97
C ILE A 426 19.98 6.65 -14.16
N THR A 427 19.16 5.96 -14.95
CA THR A 427 19.62 5.19 -16.09
C THR A 427 20.32 6.09 -17.14
N ALA A 428 19.72 7.23 -17.47
CA ALA A 428 20.30 8.16 -18.44
C ALA A 428 21.65 8.73 -17.96
N ALA A 429 21.78 9.05 -16.68
CA ALA A 429 23.03 9.58 -16.13
C ALA A 429 24.16 8.55 -16.15
N VAL A 430 23.90 7.32 -15.64
CA VAL A 430 24.94 6.29 -15.53
C VAL A 430 25.28 5.62 -16.88
N THR A 431 24.46 5.81 -17.91
CA THR A 431 24.73 5.34 -19.28
C THR A 431 25.28 6.42 -20.20
N GLY A 432 25.54 7.64 -19.66
CA GLY A 432 26.13 8.75 -20.44
C GLY A 432 25.18 9.45 -21.41
N GLN A 433 23.85 9.27 -21.23
CA GLN A 433 22.84 9.89 -22.09
C GLN A 433 22.53 11.34 -21.72
N LEU A 434 23.14 11.87 -20.64
CA LEU A 434 23.05 13.27 -20.23
C LEU A 434 24.36 14.00 -20.62
N PRO A 435 24.41 14.69 -21.78
CA PRO A 435 25.64 15.29 -22.29
C PRO A 435 26.29 16.30 -21.34
N GLU A 436 25.50 17.02 -20.56
CA GLU A 436 25.95 18.01 -19.59
C GLU A 436 26.76 17.41 -18.43
N LEU A 437 26.72 16.10 -18.23
CA LEU A 437 27.48 15.40 -17.20
C LEU A 437 28.75 14.75 -17.73
N ASN A 438 28.91 14.63 -19.06
CA ASN A 438 29.97 13.87 -19.71
C ASN A 438 31.25 14.67 -19.96
N GLY A 439 31.20 16.00 -19.88
CA GLY A 439 32.27 16.92 -20.24
C GLY A 439 33.16 17.39 -19.09
#